data_b539294df7269024709d65edb12b5b51
#
_entry.id   b539294df7269024709d65edb12b5b51
#
_cell.length_a   1.000
_cell.length_b   1.000
_cell.length_c   1.000
_cell.angle_alpha   90.00
_cell.angle_beta   90.00
_cell.angle_gamma   90.00
#
_symmetry.space_group_name_H-M   'P 1'
#
loop_
_entity.id
_entity.type
_entity.pdbx_description
1 polymer ?
#
loop_
_entity_poly.entity_id
_entity_poly.type
_entity_poly.pdbx_seq_one_letter_code
_entity_poly.pdbx_strand_id
1 'polypeptide(L)'
;LLASSAASDVYKRQDNSPFKSYLTSCAICASDKIITPICVDNFSYDGLMSLLDTIETLNTKYSLSIEFAGIFMTRVAGRTTLFKQMFESYENMFGERFLPVSIRNCIAVSESNTTFEPLLTYDKRCSAAQDYIELVNYLGLMDNKHFRELAKYLKGEK
;
A
#
# COMPACT_ATOMS: atom_id res chain seq x y z
N LEU A 1 -3.85 -13.92 17.27
CA LEU A 1 -2.63 -13.19 17.70
C LEU A 1 -1.47 -14.15 17.74
N LEU A 2 -0.66 -14.16 16.71
CA LEU A 2 0.64 -14.84 16.78
C LEU A 2 1.65 -13.81 17.31
N ALA A 3 1.85 -13.81 18.62
CA ALA A 3 3.01 -13.20 19.22
C ALA A 3 4.24 -14.01 18.81
N SER A 4 4.98 -13.54 17.81
CA SER A 4 6.29 -14.09 17.49
C SER A 4 7.31 -13.43 18.43
N SER A 5 7.91 -14.23 19.29
CA SER A 5 9.08 -13.82 20.08
C SER A 5 10.22 -13.38 19.18
N ALA A 6 10.89 -12.34 19.63
CA ALA A 6 12.06 -11.75 19.01
C ALA A 6 13.13 -12.79 18.68
N ALA A 7 13.46 -12.95 17.43
CA ALA A 7 14.78 -13.31 16.92
C ALA A 7 14.73 -13.62 15.42
N SER A 8 14.21 -12.76 14.61
CA SER A 8 14.59 -12.62 13.20
C SER A 8 13.89 -11.40 12.64
N ASP A 9 14.57 -10.63 11.80
CA ASP A 9 14.02 -9.53 10.99
C ASP A 9 12.94 -10.03 10.03
N VAL A 10 11.81 -10.49 10.57
CA VAL A 10 10.66 -10.89 9.76
C VAL A 10 9.75 -9.69 9.63
N TYR A 11 9.77 -9.07 8.47
CA TYR A 11 8.78 -8.07 8.12
C TYR A 11 7.39 -8.68 8.16
N LYS A 12 6.53 -8.16 9.03
CA LYS A 12 5.11 -8.52 9.11
C LYS A 12 4.29 -7.44 8.45
N ARG A 13 3.46 -7.82 7.49
CA ARG A 13 2.50 -6.93 6.83
C ARG A 13 1.11 -7.38 7.22
N GLN A 14 0.35 -6.45 7.81
CA GLN A 14 -1.01 -6.69 8.24
C GLN A 14 -1.96 -5.92 7.33
N ASP A 15 -2.80 -6.64 6.60
CA ASP A 15 -3.94 -6.05 5.90
C ASP A 15 -5.07 -5.78 6.89
N ASN A 16 -5.58 -4.55 6.89
CA ASN A 16 -6.55 -4.11 7.87
C ASN A 16 -7.83 -3.61 7.19
N SER A 17 -8.95 -3.89 7.84
CA SER A 17 -10.24 -3.34 7.44
C SER A 17 -10.21 -1.79 7.46
N PRO A 18 -10.85 -1.12 6.48
CA PRO A 18 -10.97 0.33 6.46
C PRO A 18 -11.86 0.89 7.58
N PHE A 19 -12.58 0.03 8.29
CA PHE A 19 -13.45 0.44 9.39
C PHE A 19 -12.67 0.69 10.68
N LYS A 20 -13.02 1.76 11.40
CA LYS A 20 -12.57 2.00 12.77
C LYS A 20 -13.09 0.88 13.66
N SER A 21 -12.22 -0.01 14.07
CA SER A 21 -12.53 -1.11 14.97
C SER A 21 -11.46 -1.25 16.05
N TYR A 22 -11.78 -1.97 17.11
CA TYR A 22 -10.79 -2.30 18.12
C TYR A 22 -9.59 -3.05 17.52
N LEU A 23 -9.84 -3.98 16.59
CA LEU A 23 -8.78 -4.74 15.92
C LEU A 23 -7.88 -3.85 15.07
N THR A 24 -8.46 -2.90 14.34
CA THR A 24 -7.69 -1.92 13.55
C THR A 24 -6.80 -1.06 14.47
N SER A 25 -7.34 -0.60 15.60
CA SER A 25 -6.55 0.16 16.59
C SER A 25 -5.41 -0.68 17.17
N CYS A 26 -5.66 -1.95 17.49
CA CYS A 26 -4.60 -2.86 17.96
C CYS A 26 -3.51 -3.07 16.89
N ALA A 27 -3.89 -3.24 15.63
CA ALA A 27 -2.94 -3.40 14.52
C ALA A 27 -2.09 -2.13 14.33
N ILE A 28 -2.71 -0.95 14.40
CA ILE A 28 -2.03 0.35 14.36
C ILE A 28 -1.01 0.44 15.50
N CYS A 29 -1.42 0.16 16.74
CA CYS A 29 -0.53 0.21 17.92
C CYS A 29 0.64 -0.80 17.85
N ALA A 30 0.47 -1.91 17.13
CA ALA A 30 1.49 -2.94 16.95
C ALA A 30 2.40 -2.71 15.73
N SER A 31 2.17 -1.63 14.99
CA SER A 31 2.90 -1.31 13.77
C SER A 31 3.98 -0.27 14.03
N ASP A 32 5.13 -0.42 13.36
CA ASP A 32 6.17 0.61 13.32
C ASP A 32 5.83 1.68 12.29
N LYS A 33 5.31 1.27 11.13
CA LYS A 33 5.00 2.13 9.98
C LYS A 33 3.66 1.76 9.36
N ILE A 34 2.95 2.79 8.90
CA ILE A 34 1.66 2.67 8.23
C ILE A 34 1.76 3.29 6.85
N ILE A 35 1.34 2.54 5.84
CA ILE A 35 1.05 3.04 4.50
C ILE A 35 -0.42 2.83 4.19
N THR A 36 -1.03 3.70 3.39
CA THR A 36 -2.43 3.55 3.02
C THR A 36 -2.67 3.81 1.53
N PRO A 37 -3.41 2.92 0.85
CA PRO A 37 -3.89 3.18 -0.48
C PRO A 37 -5.06 4.18 -0.44
N ILE A 38 -5.12 5.05 -1.44
CA ILE A 38 -6.24 5.97 -1.66
C ILE A 38 -6.78 5.83 -3.08
N CYS A 39 -8.09 5.93 -3.25
CA CYS A 39 -8.72 6.01 -4.55
C CYS A 39 -8.88 7.47 -5.01
N VAL A 40 -9.19 7.65 -6.29
CA VAL A 40 -9.47 8.97 -6.88
C VAL A 40 -10.93 9.36 -6.57
N ASP A 41 -11.22 9.55 -5.28
CA ASP A 41 -12.55 9.96 -4.79
C ASP A 41 -12.46 10.71 -3.45
N ASN A 42 -13.52 11.45 -3.12
CA ASN A 42 -13.56 12.25 -1.89
C ASN A 42 -13.69 11.39 -0.62
N PHE A 43 -14.31 10.20 -0.70
CA PHE A 43 -14.47 9.32 0.46
C PHE A 43 -13.12 8.78 0.95
N SER A 44 -12.21 8.53 0.02
CA SER A 44 -10.84 8.12 0.35
C SER A 44 -10.08 9.21 1.11
N TYR A 45 -10.32 10.48 0.77
CA TYR A 45 -9.74 11.62 1.49
C TYR A 45 -10.24 11.69 2.94
N ASP A 46 -11.55 11.62 3.16
CA ASP A 46 -12.13 11.65 4.50
C ASP A 46 -11.64 10.48 5.36
N GLY A 47 -11.55 9.29 4.76
CA GLY A 47 -11.00 8.10 5.39
C GLY A 47 -9.54 8.29 5.81
N LEU A 48 -8.73 8.91 4.95
CA LEU A 48 -7.32 9.21 5.22
C LEU A 48 -7.18 10.19 6.39
N MET A 49 -7.91 11.29 6.38
CA MET A 49 -7.86 12.27 7.48
C MET A 49 -8.28 11.64 8.82
N SER A 50 -9.30 10.79 8.80
CA SER A 50 -9.75 10.04 9.96
C SER A 50 -8.71 9.02 10.47
N LEU A 51 -7.92 8.42 9.57
CA LEU A 51 -6.80 7.53 9.93
C LEU A 51 -5.68 8.32 10.59
N LEU A 52 -5.28 9.46 10.03
CA LEU A 52 -4.23 10.32 10.60
C LEU A 52 -4.57 10.79 12.01
N ASP A 53 -5.80 11.25 12.22
CA ASP A 53 -6.32 11.62 13.55
C ASP A 53 -6.25 10.43 14.54
N THR A 54 -6.59 9.24 14.06
CA THR A 54 -6.50 8.02 14.87
C THR A 54 -5.06 7.70 15.27
N ILE A 55 -4.10 7.79 14.34
CA ILE A 55 -2.67 7.55 14.61
C ILE A 55 -2.16 8.55 15.64
N GLU A 56 -2.48 9.84 15.50
CA GLU A 56 -2.09 10.88 16.44
C GLU A 56 -2.66 10.65 17.82
N THR A 57 -3.95 10.30 17.90
CA THR A 57 -4.63 9.96 19.16
C THR A 57 -3.96 8.77 19.85
N LEU A 58 -3.65 7.70 19.13
CA LEU A 58 -3.03 6.50 19.68
C LEU A 58 -1.57 6.77 20.12
N ASN A 59 -0.80 7.51 19.32
CA ASN A 59 0.55 7.92 19.66
C ASN A 59 0.56 8.72 20.97
N THR A 60 -0.34 9.70 21.10
CA THR A 60 -0.45 10.53 22.30
C THR A 60 -0.90 9.73 23.52
N LYS A 61 -1.98 8.94 23.36
CA LYS A 61 -2.59 8.19 24.47
C LYS A 61 -1.70 7.11 25.06
N TYR A 62 -0.93 6.43 24.21
CA TYR A 62 -0.12 5.28 24.59
C TYR A 62 1.39 5.56 24.54
N SER A 63 1.80 6.81 24.30
CA SER A 63 3.20 7.21 24.17
C SER A 63 3.95 6.36 23.12
N LEU A 64 3.31 6.13 21.98
CA LEU A 64 3.86 5.36 20.86
C LEU A 64 4.56 6.29 19.85
N SER A 65 5.33 5.71 18.94
CA SER A 65 6.04 6.42 17.87
C SER A 65 5.71 5.81 16.50
N ILE A 66 4.42 5.59 16.25
CA ILE A 66 3.94 5.00 14.99
C ILE A 66 4.15 6.01 13.87
N GLU A 67 4.93 5.63 12.87
CA GLU A 67 5.23 6.46 11.71
C GLU A 67 4.16 6.30 10.63
N PHE A 68 3.58 7.43 10.17
CA PHE A 68 2.84 7.45 8.94
C PHE A 68 3.82 7.58 7.77
N ALA A 69 4.13 6.45 7.12
CA ALA A 69 5.15 6.36 6.08
C ALA A 69 4.68 6.88 4.72
N GLY A 70 3.36 6.90 4.46
CA GLY A 70 2.84 7.57 3.28
C GLY A 70 1.57 6.97 2.68
N ILE A 71 1.19 7.58 1.56
CA ILE A 71 0.03 7.21 0.75
C ILE A 71 0.43 6.94 -0.69
N PHE A 72 -0.34 6.12 -1.38
CA PHE A 72 -0.22 5.92 -2.81
C PHE A 72 -1.60 5.77 -3.47
N MET A 73 -1.71 6.18 -4.72
CA MET A 73 -2.99 6.08 -5.44
C MET A 73 -3.20 4.65 -5.96
N THR A 74 -4.43 4.17 -5.84
CA THR A 74 -4.82 2.84 -6.34
C THR A 74 -6.08 2.95 -7.20
N ARG A 75 -6.35 1.87 -8.00
CA ARG A 75 -7.49 1.79 -8.92
C ARG A 75 -7.56 2.95 -9.91
N VAL A 76 -6.40 3.44 -10.34
CA VAL A 76 -6.30 4.56 -11.27
C VAL A 76 -6.80 4.14 -12.64
N ALA A 77 -7.89 4.75 -13.10
CA ALA A 77 -8.49 4.52 -14.41
C ALA A 77 -7.96 5.55 -15.42
N GLY A 78 -6.76 5.31 -15.93
CA GLY A 78 -6.12 6.18 -16.92
C GLY A 78 -5.72 7.56 -16.36
N ARG A 79 -5.16 8.41 -17.23
CA ARG A 79 -4.73 9.77 -16.87
C ARG A 79 -5.87 10.77 -17.13
N THR A 80 -6.94 10.70 -16.36
CA THR A 80 -8.06 11.64 -16.43
C THR A 80 -7.67 13.01 -15.85
N THR A 81 -8.44 14.06 -16.19
CA THR A 81 -8.26 15.40 -15.59
C THR A 81 -8.41 15.34 -14.07
N LEU A 82 -9.41 14.61 -13.58
CA LEU A 82 -9.63 14.40 -12.15
C LEU A 82 -8.41 13.74 -11.48
N PHE A 83 -7.85 12.70 -12.09
CA PHE A 83 -6.64 12.06 -11.58
C PHE A 83 -5.48 13.06 -11.43
N LYS A 84 -5.23 13.90 -12.44
CA LYS A 84 -4.15 14.89 -12.38
C LYS A 84 -4.37 15.90 -11.26
N GLN A 85 -5.58 16.43 -11.15
CA GLN A 85 -5.92 17.41 -10.10
C GLN A 85 -5.75 16.82 -8.70
N MET A 86 -6.22 15.59 -8.47
CA MET A 86 -6.07 14.92 -7.18
C MET A 86 -4.61 14.54 -6.91
N PHE A 87 -3.88 14.10 -7.92
CA PHE A 87 -2.46 13.79 -7.80
C PHE A 87 -1.67 15.02 -7.33
N GLU A 88 -1.81 16.15 -8.02
CA GLU A 88 -1.17 17.43 -7.66
C GLU A 88 -1.59 17.89 -6.25
N SER A 89 -2.87 17.73 -5.90
CA SER A 89 -3.38 18.11 -4.57
C SER A 89 -2.74 17.27 -3.46
N TYR A 90 -2.66 15.93 -3.64
CA TYR A 90 -2.03 15.05 -2.67
C TYR A 90 -0.51 15.24 -2.59
N GLU A 91 0.16 15.45 -3.73
CA GLU A 91 1.58 15.75 -3.78
C GLU A 91 1.90 17.02 -3.00
N ASN A 92 1.12 18.09 -3.19
CA ASN A 92 1.28 19.34 -2.46
C ASN A 92 0.98 19.20 -0.95
N MET A 93 0.02 18.37 -0.58
CA MET A 93 -0.39 18.19 0.81
C MET A 93 0.55 17.28 1.61
N PHE A 94 1.03 16.20 1.01
CA PHE A 94 1.79 15.16 1.70
C PHE A 94 3.29 15.16 1.38
N GLY A 95 3.72 15.86 0.31
CA GLY A 95 5.11 15.95 -0.08
C GLY A 95 5.77 14.58 -0.23
N GLU A 96 6.86 14.35 0.48
CA GLU A 96 7.62 13.08 0.43
C GLU A 96 6.82 11.86 0.91
N ARG A 97 5.72 12.07 1.64
CA ARG A 97 4.81 10.99 2.08
C ARG A 97 3.81 10.59 1.01
N PHE A 98 3.75 11.30 -0.11
CA PHE A 98 3.00 10.87 -1.28
C PHE A 98 3.92 10.04 -2.18
N LEU A 99 3.71 8.73 -2.20
CA LEU A 99 4.56 7.81 -2.96
C LEU A 99 4.35 8.04 -4.46
N PRO A 100 5.42 8.12 -5.27
CA PRO A 100 5.32 8.39 -6.70
C PRO A 100 4.85 7.18 -7.52
N VAL A 101 4.31 6.17 -6.86
CA VAL A 101 3.80 4.93 -7.45
C VAL A 101 2.28 4.91 -7.38
N SER A 102 1.63 4.59 -8.50
CA SER A 102 0.18 4.47 -8.58
C SER A 102 -0.21 3.12 -9.16
N ILE A 103 -1.17 2.44 -8.53
CA ILE A 103 -1.67 1.15 -9.01
C ILE A 103 -2.82 1.37 -9.98
N ARG A 104 -2.60 1.01 -11.23
CA ARG A 104 -3.61 1.13 -12.29
C ARG A 104 -4.75 0.15 -12.11
N ASN A 105 -5.94 0.58 -12.49
CA ASN A 105 -7.08 -0.32 -12.55
C ASN A 105 -6.85 -1.37 -13.65
N CYS A 106 -6.98 -2.63 -13.29
CA CYS A 106 -6.74 -3.76 -14.21
C CYS A 106 -7.74 -4.88 -13.92
N ILE A 107 -8.40 -5.39 -14.97
CA ILE A 107 -9.39 -6.45 -14.84
C ILE A 107 -8.78 -7.74 -14.27
N ALA A 108 -7.53 -8.03 -14.60
CA ALA A 108 -6.81 -9.20 -14.10
C ALA A 108 -6.75 -9.27 -12.56
N VAL A 109 -6.82 -8.14 -11.85
CA VAL A 109 -6.90 -8.12 -10.39
C VAL A 109 -8.21 -8.73 -9.89
N SER A 110 -9.33 -8.38 -10.54
CA SER A 110 -10.64 -8.93 -10.18
C SER A 110 -10.75 -10.41 -10.57
N GLU A 111 -10.21 -10.78 -11.72
CA GLU A 111 -10.21 -12.16 -12.21
C GLU A 111 -9.35 -13.06 -11.33
N SER A 112 -8.13 -12.64 -10.95
CA SER A 112 -7.24 -13.39 -10.07
C SER A 112 -7.87 -13.63 -8.69
N ASN A 113 -8.62 -12.65 -8.16
CA ASN A 113 -9.37 -12.82 -6.93
C ASN A 113 -10.50 -13.86 -7.07
N THR A 114 -11.17 -13.91 -8.23
CA THR A 114 -12.24 -14.87 -8.51
C THR A 114 -11.70 -16.31 -8.64
N THR A 115 -10.51 -16.46 -9.20
CA THR A 115 -9.84 -17.76 -9.35
C THR A 115 -9.02 -18.16 -8.11
N PHE A 116 -8.93 -17.31 -7.09
CA PHE A 116 -8.08 -17.49 -5.91
C PHE A 116 -6.61 -17.72 -6.24
N GLU A 117 -6.13 -17.12 -7.34
CA GLU A 117 -4.73 -17.15 -7.74
C GLU A 117 -4.03 -15.83 -7.44
N PRO A 118 -2.76 -15.86 -7.01
CA PRO A 118 -1.98 -14.63 -6.89
C PRO A 118 -1.85 -13.92 -8.24
N LEU A 119 -1.98 -12.59 -8.25
CA LEU A 119 -1.96 -11.79 -9.48
C LEU A 119 -0.75 -12.07 -10.37
N LEU A 120 0.44 -12.24 -9.79
CA LEU A 120 1.68 -12.54 -10.52
C LEU A 120 1.68 -13.94 -11.16
N THR A 121 0.89 -14.87 -10.65
CA THR A 121 0.71 -16.21 -11.23
C THR A 121 -0.36 -16.15 -12.33
N TYR A 122 -1.44 -15.42 -12.08
CA TYR A 122 -2.56 -15.28 -12.99
C TYR A 122 -2.17 -14.52 -14.28
N ASP A 123 -1.68 -13.29 -14.13
CA ASP A 123 -1.16 -12.48 -15.23
C ASP A 123 -0.01 -11.56 -14.80
N LYS A 124 1.21 -12.08 -14.90
CA LYS A 124 2.42 -11.35 -14.58
C LYS A 124 2.70 -10.13 -15.47
N ARG A 125 2.05 -10.01 -16.64
CA ARG A 125 2.26 -8.92 -17.59
C ARG A 125 1.24 -7.81 -17.46
N CYS A 126 0.20 -7.99 -16.65
CA CYS A 126 -0.79 -6.95 -16.46
C CYS A 126 -0.17 -5.71 -15.80
N SER A 127 -0.77 -4.56 -16.08
CA SER A 127 -0.26 -3.27 -15.59
C SER A 127 -0.20 -3.21 -14.06
N ALA A 128 -1.21 -3.72 -13.37
CA ALA A 128 -1.26 -3.71 -11.91
C ALA A 128 -0.16 -4.57 -11.28
N ALA A 129 0.20 -5.72 -11.88
CA ALA A 129 1.29 -6.56 -11.39
C ALA A 129 2.63 -5.80 -11.42
N GLN A 130 2.90 -5.06 -12.50
CA GLN A 130 4.09 -4.23 -12.64
C GLN A 130 4.10 -3.09 -11.62
N ASP A 131 2.97 -2.42 -11.43
CA ASP A 131 2.83 -1.32 -10.49
C ASP A 131 3.04 -1.78 -9.03
N TYR A 132 2.52 -2.96 -8.65
CA TYR A 132 2.77 -3.53 -7.32
C TYR A 132 4.24 -3.88 -7.09
N ILE A 133 4.95 -4.35 -8.09
CA ILE A 133 6.38 -4.62 -7.99
C ILE A 133 7.15 -3.33 -7.79
N GLU A 134 6.79 -2.28 -8.54
CA GLU A 134 7.40 -0.96 -8.37
C GLU A 134 7.15 -0.41 -6.97
N LEU A 135 5.94 -0.55 -6.43
CA LEU A 135 5.60 -0.18 -5.06
C LEU A 135 6.45 -0.93 -4.03
N VAL A 136 6.57 -2.25 -4.15
CA VAL A 136 7.37 -3.08 -3.22
C VAL A 136 8.85 -2.70 -3.27
N ASN A 137 9.37 -2.41 -4.46
CA ASN A 137 10.74 -1.94 -4.63
C ASN A 137 10.94 -0.55 -4.02
N TYR A 138 10.02 0.38 -4.25
CA TYR A 138 10.06 1.73 -3.66
C TYR A 138 10.08 1.68 -2.13
N LEU A 139 9.29 0.80 -1.54
CA LEU A 139 9.23 0.61 -0.08
C LEU A 139 10.46 -0.10 0.49
N GLY A 140 11.41 -0.51 -0.34
CA GLY A 140 12.61 -1.23 0.09
C GLY A 140 12.32 -2.61 0.69
N LEU A 141 11.17 -3.20 0.38
CA LEU A 141 10.72 -4.48 0.92
C LEU A 141 11.27 -5.68 0.13
N MET A 142 12.07 -5.42 -0.89
CA MET A 142 12.69 -6.43 -1.74
C MET A 142 14.17 -6.11 -1.88
N ASP A 143 15.03 -7.10 -1.69
CA ASP A 143 16.46 -6.92 -1.96
C ASP A 143 16.72 -6.84 -3.49
N ASN A 144 17.86 -6.24 -3.85
CA ASN A 144 18.23 -6.02 -5.25
C ASN A 144 18.36 -7.32 -6.05
N LYS A 145 18.64 -8.45 -5.42
CA LYS A 145 18.76 -9.75 -6.08
C LYS A 145 17.38 -10.28 -6.46
N HIS A 146 16.47 -10.36 -5.49
CA HIS A 146 15.11 -10.82 -5.71
C HIS A 146 14.34 -9.90 -6.68
N PHE A 147 14.57 -8.58 -6.61
CA PHE A 147 13.99 -7.65 -7.56
C PHE A 147 14.44 -7.93 -9.00
N ARG A 148 15.73 -8.19 -9.23
CA ARG A 148 16.26 -8.52 -10.57
C ARG A 148 15.71 -9.85 -11.08
N GLU A 149 15.60 -10.86 -10.23
CA GLU A 149 15.01 -12.16 -10.58
C GLU A 149 13.53 -12.02 -10.95
N LEU A 150 12.78 -11.25 -10.19
CA LEU A 150 11.38 -10.97 -10.47
C LEU A 150 11.21 -10.17 -11.77
N ALA A 151 12.05 -9.17 -12.00
CA ALA A 151 12.03 -8.39 -13.23
C ALA A 151 12.30 -9.26 -14.47
N LYS A 152 13.25 -10.21 -14.39
CA LYS A 152 13.49 -11.20 -15.45
C LYS A 152 12.27 -12.12 -15.66
N TYR A 153 11.70 -12.62 -14.57
CA TYR A 153 10.50 -13.46 -14.63
C TYR A 153 9.34 -12.75 -15.35
N LEU A 154 9.13 -11.47 -15.09
CA LEU A 154 8.09 -10.66 -15.74
C LEU A 154 8.35 -10.47 -17.25
N LYS A 155 9.62 -10.25 -17.63
CA LYS A 155 10.01 -10.12 -19.05
C LYS A 155 9.96 -11.43 -19.79
N GLY A 156 9.81 -12.56 -19.11
CA GLY A 156 9.85 -13.90 -19.71
C GLY A 156 11.26 -14.35 -20.12
N GLU A 157 12.28 -13.68 -19.60
CA GLU A 157 13.67 -14.07 -19.76
C GLU A 157 13.95 -15.25 -18.81
N LYS A 158 14.46 -16.37 -19.37
CA LYS A 158 14.86 -17.55 -18.60
C LYS A 158 16.24 -17.36 -17.96
#